data_01a353fc1efa239eafd41358da2554b1
#
_entry.id   01a353fc1efa239eafd41358da2554b1
#
_cell.length_a   1.000
_cell.length_b   1.000
_cell.length_c   1.000
_cell.angle_alpha   90.00
_cell.angle_beta   90.00
_cell.angle_gamma   90.00
#
_symmetry.space_group_name_H-M   'P 1'
#
loop_
_entity.id
_entity.type
_entity.pdbx_description
1 polymer ?
#
loop_
_entity_poly.entity_id
_entity_poly.type
_entity_poly.pdbx_seq_one_letter_code
_entity_poly.pdbx_strand_id
1 'polypeptide(L)'
;MGKIIAIHSYKGGTGKTSLSVNLAATYARKGKNVCLMDLDFRAPSLHILFKDYKATYWLNDYLNGVCEIDRVLIDASRDNGNGGKLMLALANPSTEAIRDMTAKNRKWEMKALGRLLSLRSSILNNGDFDYLIFDTSPGLQYSSINAIVSADVALVVTSLDASDINGSQRMTSELYDLFEKKTGILVNKVVADFLSSNEEQKKFNKYINSVHTLPILATIPCYCEVLRAAGNFIFSEEKPDHPFTETLEDLATSVEKL
;
A
#
# COMPACT_ATOMS: atom_id res chain seq x y z
N MET A 1 -17.98 -3.11 -7.94
CA MET A 1 -17.77 -3.70 -6.61
C MET A 1 -16.42 -3.20 -6.11
N GLY A 2 -16.36 -2.64 -4.91
CA GLY A 2 -15.12 -2.08 -4.37
C GLY A 2 -14.04 -3.15 -4.15
N LYS A 3 -12.76 -2.75 -4.12
CA LYS A 3 -11.61 -3.65 -3.96
C LYS A 3 -10.77 -3.28 -2.74
N ILE A 4 -10.22 -4.30 -2.09
CA ILE A 4 -9.18 -4.17 -1.06
C ILE A 4 -7.83 -4.48 -1.71
N ILE A 5 -6.88 -3.54 -1.60
CA ILE A 5 -5.56 -3.63 -2.19
C ILE A 5 -4.53 -3.61 -1.05
N ALA A 6 -3.71 -4.65 -0.92
CA ALA A 6 -2.59 -4.66 0.01
C ALA A 6 -1.28 -4.32 -0.71
N ILE A 7 -0.54 -3.33 -0.24
CA ILE A 7 0.78 -2.96 -0.76
C ILE A 7 1.82 -3.51 0.21
N HIS A 8 2.61 -4.45 -0.28
CA HIS A 8 3.54 -5.23 0.55
C HIS A 8 4.95 -5.29 -0.05
N SER A 9 5.95 -5.69 0.75
CA SER A 9 7.31 -5.93 0.28
C SER A 9 8.05 -6.88 1.20
N TYR A 10 9.07 -7.55 0.66
CA TYR A 10 9.96 -8.38 1.46
C TYR A 10 10.83 -7.53 2.40
N LYS A 11 11.43 -6.44 1.88
CA LYS A 11 12.30 -5.54 2.66
C LYS A 11 11.63 -4.22 3.02
N GLY A 12 12.15 -3.58 4.09
CA GLY A 12 11.89 -2.18 4.36
C GLY A 12 12.61 -1.25 3.38
N GLY A 13 12.10 -0.03 3.23
CA GLY A 13 12.72 1.00 2.39
C GLY A 13 12.46 0.86 0.88
N THR A 14 11.64 -0.08 0.43
CA THR A 14 11.27 -0.25 -0.99
C THR A 14 10.36 0.84 -1.53
N GLY A 15 9.76 1.65 -0.65
CA GLY A 15 8.85 2.75 -1.03
C GLY A 15 7.37 2.42 -0.93
N LYS A 16 6.97 1.36 -0.22
CA LYS A 16 5.55 0.97 -0.01
C LYS A 16 4.67 2.15 0.39
N THR A 17 4.96 2.78 1.52
CA THR A 17 4.16 3.89 2.05
C THR A 17 4.02 5.05 1.05
N SER A 18 5.12 5.41 0.36
CA SER A 18 5.07 6.43 -0.69
C SER A 18 4.14 6.02 -1.83
N LEU A 19 4.19 4.75 -2.26
CA LEU A 19 3.31 4.23 -3.31
C LEU A 19 1.87 4.11 -2.83
N SER A 20 1.64 3.67 -1.60
CA SER A 20 0.31 3.55 -0.98
C SER A 20 -0.41 4.89 -0.95
N VAL A 21 0.27 5.93 -0.45
CA VAL A 21 -0.27 7.29 -0.35
C VAL A 21 -0.56 7.87 -1.74
N ASN A 22 0.43 7.80 -2.64
CA ASN A 22 0.28 8.42 -3.96
C ASN A 22 -0.73 7.67 -4.84
N LEU A 23 -0.86 6.34 -4.70
CA LEU A 23 -1.91 5.56 -5.39
C LEU A 23 -3.30 5.92 -4.83
N ALA A 24 -3.45 6.05 -3.51
CA ALA A 24 -4.71 6.46 -2.88
C ALA A 24 -5.14 7.85 -3.36
N ALA A 25 -4.22 8.81 -3.39
CA ALA A 25 -4.47 10.15 -3.91
C ALA A 25 -4.80 10.15 -5.41
N THR A 26 -4.15 9.30 -6.20
CA THR A 26 -4.45 9.13 -7.63
C THR A 26 -5.88 8.63 -7.85
N TYR A 27 -6.35 7.64 -7.08
CA TYR A 27 -7.73 7.20 -7.15
C TYR A 27 -8.71 8.28 -6.71
N ALA A 28 -8.44 8.99 -5.61
CA ALA A 28 -9.29 10.09 -5.14
C ALA A 28 -9.40 11.21 -6.20
N ARG A 29 -8.28 11.57 -6.86
CA ARG A 29 -8.27 12.53 -7.97
C ARG A 29 -9.09 12.04 -9.18
N LYS A 30 -9.18 10.73 -9.41
CA LYS A 30 -10.05 10.12 -10.43
C LYS A 30 -11.52 10.02 -10.00
N GLY A 31 -11.93 10.67 -8.92
CA GLY A 31 -13.32 10.68 -8.44
C GLY A 31 -13.73 9.44 -7.64
N LYS A 32 -12.76 8.63 -7.17
CA LYS A 32 -13.05 7.44 -6.36
C LYS A 32 -13.02 7.74 -4.87
N ASN A 33 -13.86 7.07 -4.11
CA ASN A 33 -13.82 7.10 -2.66
C ASN A 33 -12.82 6.05 -2.16
N VAL A 34 -11.76 6.50 -1.50
CA VAL A 34 -10.63 5.66 -1.07
C VAL A 34 -10.41 5.77 0.42
N CYS A 35 -10.17 4.65 1.08
CA CYS A 35 -9.66 4.63 2.44
C CYS A 35 -8.26 4.04 2.47
N LEU A 36 -7.29 4.84 2.94
CA LEU A 36 -5.90 4.42 3.17
C LEU A 36 -5.71 4.04 4.63
N MET A 37 -5.27 2.80 4.87
CA MET A 37 -5.10 2.24 6.21
C MET A 37 -3.64 1.89 6.49
N ASP A 38 -3.10 2.40 7.60
CA ASP A 38 -1.74 2.11 8.07
C ASP A 38 -1.72 0.80 8.88
N LEU A 39 -1.24 -0.26 8.27
CA LEU A 39 -1.06 -1.57 8.91
C LEU A 39 0.42 -1.84 9.29
N ASP A 40 1.30 -0.83 9.19
CA ASP A 40 2.66 -0.91 9.73
C ASP A 40 2.69 -0.48 11.21
N PHE A 41 2.18 -1.34 12.09
CA PHE A 41 2.11 -1.06 13.53
C PHE A 41 3.47 -1.02 14.23
N ARG A 42 4.56 -1.42 13.56
CA ARG A 42 5.91 -1.39 14.13
C ARG A 42 6.66 -0.11 13.83
N ALA A 43 6.40 0.47 12.67
CA ALA A 43 7.00 1.72 12.23
C ALA A 43 5.96 2.60 11.53
N PRO A 44 4.86 2.99 12.22
CA PRO A 44 3.82 3.82 11.64
C PRO A 44 4.41 5.07 11.03
N SER A 45 4.07 5.39 9.80
CA SER A 45 4.68 6.52 9.08
C SER A 45 3.67 7.46 8.41
N LEU A 46 2.44 7.01 8.17
CA LEU A 46 1.42 7.85 7.54
C LEU A 46 1.10 9.10 8.37
N HIS A 47 1.12 9.01 9.69
CA HIS A 47 0.88 10.15 10.59
C HIS A 47 1.84 11.33 10.37
N ILE A 48 3.05 11.09 9.83
CA ILE A 48 4.04 12.14 9.55
C ILE A 48 3.56 13.02 8.38
N LEU A 49 3.07 12.38 7.32
CA LEU A 49 2.54 13.05 6.14
C LEU A 49 1.20 13.76 6.43
N PHE A 50 0.40 13.15 7.30
CA PHE A 50 -0.93 13.64 7.69
C PHE A 50 -0.94 14.27 9.08
N LYS A 51 0.15 14.95 9.48
CA LYS A 51 0.35 15.55 10.81
C LYS A 51 -0.70 16.60 11.23
N ASP A 52 -1.35 17.22 10.26
CA ASP A 52 -2.38 18.25 10.49
C ASP A 52 -3.74 17.64 10.86
N TYR A 53 -3.88 16.32 10.70
CA TYR A 53 -5.08 15.56 11.02
C TYR A 53 -4.95 14.88 12.39
N LYS A 54 -5.97 15.06 13.24
CA LYS A 54 -5.97 14.52 14.61
C LYS A 54 -6.86 13.28 14.68
N ALA A 55 -6.25 12.14 15.00
CA ALA A 55 -6.96 10.92 15.30
C ALA A 55 -7.54 10.97 16.71
N THR A 56 -8.85 10.72 16.85
CA THR A 56 -9.48 10.48 18.16
C THR A 56 -9.33 9.02 18.56
N TYR A 57 -9.50 8.13 17.60
CA TYR A 57 -9.24 6.70 17.70
C TYR A 57 -8.28 6.29 16.60
N TRP A 58 -7.47 5.27 16.88
CA TRP A 58 -6.48 4.74 15.95
C TRP A 58 -6.94 3.41 15.36
N LEU A 59 -6.37 2.98 14.26
CA LEU A 59 -6.63 1.66 13.70
C LEU A 59 -6.32 0.52 14.69
N ASN A 60 -5.37 0.74 15.59
CA ASN A 60 -5.09 -0.10 16.74
C ASN A 60 -6.34 -0.34 17.61
N ASP A 61 -7.13 0.70 17.88
CA ASP A 61 -8.33 0.62 18.72
C ASP A 61 -9.42 -0.22 18.05
N TYR A 62 -9.60 -0.03 16.74
CA TYR A 62 -10.49 -0.89 15.95
C TYR A 62 -10.06 -2.36 16.03
N LEU A 63 -8.79 -2.67 15.75
CA LEU A 63 -8.30 -4.04 15.76
C LEU A 63 -8.30 -4.67 17.18
N ASN A 64 -8.15 -3.87 18.21
CA ASN A 64 -8.30 -4.29 19.61
C ASN A 64 -9.79 -4.47 20.04
N GLY A 65 -10.74 -4.02 19.22
CA GLY A 65 -12.18 -4.11 19.53
C GLY A 65 -12.68 -3.06 20.50
N VAL A 66 -11.98 -1.95 20.61
CA VAL A 66 -12.34 -0.81 21.45
C VAL A 66 -13.44 0.04 20.80
N CYS A 67 -13.40 0.15 19.47
CA CYS A 67 -14.39 0.92 18.71
C CYS A 67 -14.71 0.26 17.36
N GLU A 68 -15.74 0.75 16.68
CA GLU A 68 -16.06 0.42 15.29
C GLU A 68 -15.24 1.28 14.33
N ILE A 69 -15.14 0.84 13.05
CA ILE A 69 -14.26 1.45 12.05
C ILE A 69 -14.60 2.93 11.78
N ASP A 70 -15.86 3.31 11.80
CA ASP A 70 -16.31 4.69 11.55
C ASP A 70 -15.71 5.71 12.52
N ARG A 71 -15.33 5.27 13.74
CA ARG A 71 -14.71 6.15 14.74
C ARG A 71 -13.23 6.41 14.47
N VAL A 72 -12.63 5.59 13.62
CA VAL A 72 -11.20 5.66 13.25
C VAL A 72 -10.98 6.51 12.00
N LEU A 73 -12.00 6.60 11.14
CA LEU A 73 -11.88 7.26 9.85
C LEU A 73 -11.70 8.78 10.00
N ILE A 74 -10.68 9.30 9.31
CA ILE A 74 -10.34 10.73 9.26
C ILE A 74 -10.49 11.18 7.82
N ASP A 75 -11.26 12.23 7.58
CA ASP A 75 -11.39 12.83 6.25
C ASP A 75 -10.15 13.68 5.92
N ALA A 76 -9.40 13.24 4.93
CA ALA A 76 -8.25 13.94 4.36
C ALA A 76 -8.48 14.37 2.90
N SER A 77 -9.73 14.40 2.49
CA SER A 77 -10.11 14.81 1.14
C SER A 77 -9.66 16.24 0.87
N ARG A 78 -9.12 16.47 -0.32
CA ARG A 78 -8.87 17.81 -0.84
C ARG A 78 -9.89 18.11 -1.92
N ASP A 79 -10.37 19.34 -1.97
CA ASP A 79 -11.24 19.77 -3.05
C ASP A 79 -10.42 19.92 -4.35
N ASN A 80 -10.50 18.89 -5.17
CA ASN A 80 -9.85 18.81 -6.48
C ASN A 80 -10.86 18.85 -7.64
N GLY A 81 -12.12 19.18 -7.35
CA GLY A 81 -13.19 19.36 -8.33
C GLY A 81 -13.78 18.05 -8.88
N ASN A 82 -13.22 16.87 -8.56
CA ASN A 82 -13.66 15.58 -9.11
C ASN A 82 -14.57 14.77 -8.18
N GLY A 83 -14.84 15.27 -6.96
CA GLY A 83 -15.77 14.63 -6.01
C GLY A 83 -15.30 13.34 -5.32
N GLY A 84 -14.07 12.89 -5.57
CA GLY A 84 -13.49 11.73 -4.89
C GLY A 84 -13.05 12.06 -3.46
N LYS A 85 -13.07 11.04 -2.58
CA LYS A 85 -12.70 11.19 -1.17
C LYS A 85 -11.46 10.39 -0.82
N LEU A 86 -10.63 10.95 0.06
CA LEU A 86 -9.53 10.26 0.71
C LEU A 86 -9.77 10.23 2.21
N MET A 87 -10.10 9.06 2.72
CA MET A 87 -10.22 8.81 4.15
C MET A 87 -8.98 8.07 4.67
N LEU A 88 -8.61 8.30 5.91
CA LEU A 88 -7.45 7.70 6.55
C LEU A 88 -7.87 6.88 7.77
N ALA A 89 -7.19 5.74 7.97
CA ALA A 89 -7.20 5.01 9.22
C ALA A 89 -5.74 4.83 9.67
N LEU A 90 -5.30 5.67 10.60
CA LEU A 90 -3.91 5.77 11.00
C LEU A 90 -3.56 4.80 12.13
N ALA A 91 -2.35 4.22 12.09
CA ALA A 91 -1.78 3.51 13.23
C ALA A 91 -1.25 4.47 14.29
N ASN A 92 -1.38 4.10 15.56
CA ASN A 92 -0.91 4.90 16.68
C ASN A 92 0.63 4.89 16.76
N PRO A 93 1.30 6.06 16.61
CA PRO A 93 2.74 6.15 16.56
C PRO A 93 3.42 6.17 17.95
N SER A 94 2.65 6.13 19.04
CA SER A 94 3.24 6.15 20.38
C SER A 94 4.06 4.90 20.65
N THR A 95 5.17 5.06 21.37
CA THR A 95 6.04 3.93 21.74
C THR A 95 5.29 2.85 22.51
N GLU A 96 4.31 3.25 23.32
CA GLU A 96 3.47 2.32 24.08
C GLU A 96 2.60 1.48 23.15
N ALA A 97 1.92 2.10 22.18
CA ALA A 97 1.09 1.39 21.20
C ALA A 97 1.92 0.45 20.32
N ILE A 98 3.12 0.88 19.89
CA ILE A 98 4.04 0.04 19.11
C ILE A 98 4.47 -1.20 19.93
N ARG A 99 4.81 -1.02 21.21
CA ARG A 99 5.16 -2.15 22.10
C ARG A 99 3.99 -3.09 22.31
N ASP A 100 2.79 -2.54 22.56
CA ASP A 100 1.56 -3.32 22.72
C ASP A 100 1.31 -4.17 21.47
N MET A 101 1.32 -3.57 20.29
CA MET A 101 1.10 -4.28 19.03
C MET A 101 2.18 -5.34 18.75
N THR A 102 3.43 -5.08 19.11
CA THR A 102 4.53 -6.03 18.95
C THR A 102 4.42 -7.24 19.89
N ALA A 103 3.79 -7.07 21.06
CA ALA A 103 3.60 -8.11 22.05
C ALA A 103 2.35 -8.97 21.81
N LYS A 104 1.51 -8.64 20.80
CA LYS A 104 0.28 -9.39 20.48
C LYS A 104 0.60 -10.85 20.15
N ASN A 105 -0.28 -11.73 20.59
CA ASN A 105 -0.17 -13.16 20.38
C ASN A 105 -1.03 -13.65 19.21
N ARG A 106 -0.87 -14.91 18.83
CA ARG A 106 -1.61 -15.54 17.71
C ARG A 106 -3.14 -15.44 17.88
N LYS A 107 -3.66 -15.53 19.10
CA LYS A 107 -5.12 -15.39 19.34
C LYS A 107 -5.63 -14.01 18.98
N TRP A 108 -4.84 -12.98 19.28
CA TRP A 108 -5.17 -11.61 18.89
C TRP A 108 -5.09 -11.44 17.36
N GLU A 109 -4.05 -11.99 16.71
CA GLU A 109 -3.90 -11.92 15.26
C GLU A 109 -5.07 -12.52 14.51
N MET A 110 -5.63 -13.63 14.99
CA MET A 110 -6.85 -14.23 14.43
C MET A 110 -8.08 -13.34 14.57
N LYS A 111 -8.21 -12.61 15.69
CA LYS A 111 -9.29 -11.63 15.89
C LYS A 111 -9.10 -10.42 14.97
N ALA A 112 -7.87 -9.93 14.84
CA ALA A 112 -7.53 -8.83 13.96
C ALA A 112 -7.83 -9.19 12.49
N LEU A 113 -7.49 -10.40 12.05
CA LEU A 113 -7.88 -10.90 10.72
C LEU A 113 -9.40 -10.87 10.54
N GLY A 114 -10.17 -11.36 11.52
CA GLY A 114 -11.64 -11.32 11.47
C GLY A 114 -12.18 -9.90 11.28
N ARG A 115 -11.57 -8.90 11.96
CA ARG A 115 -11.93 -7.49 11.80
C ARG A 115 -11.53 -6.92 10.45
N LEU A 116 -10.36 -7.26 9.92
CA LEU A 116 -9.97 -6.86 8.55
C LEU A 116 -10.89 -7.44 7.49
N LEU A 117 -11.30 -8.70 7.65
CA LEU A 117 -12.27 -9.34 6.73
C LEU A 117 -13.65 -8.67 6.82
N SER A 118 -14.07 -8.21 8.01
CA SER A 118 -15.36 -7.53 8.19
C SER A 118 -15.41 -6.14 7.55
N LEU A 119 -14.27 -5.50 7.24
CA LEU A 119 -14.23 -4.21 6.53
C LEU A 119 -14.97 -4.27 5.19
N ARG A 120 -14.95 -5.42 4.51
CA ARG A 120 -15.71 -5.60 3.27
C ARG A 120 -17.20 -5.38 3.45
N SER A 121 -17.77 -5.94 4.51
CA SER A 121 -19.21 -5.79 4.77
C SER A 121 -19.55 -4.45 5.43
N SER A 122 -18.67 -3.91 6.27
CA SER A 122 -18.96 -2.71 7.05
C SER A 122 -18.83 -1.42 6.26
N ILE A 123 -17.84 -1.31 5.36
CA ILE A 123 -17.58 -0.05 4.65
C ILE A 123 -17.44 -0.18 3.13
N LEU A 124 -17.07 -1.36 2.60
CA LEU A 124 -16.87 -1.52 1.16
C LEU A 124 -18.17 -1.89 0.42
N ASN A 125 -18.93 -2.88 0.93
CA ASN A 125 -20.18 -3.33 0.28
C ASN A 125 -21.32 -2.33 0.45
N ASN A 126 -21.28 -1.46 1.45
CA ASN A 126 -22.27 -0.40 1.64
C ASN A 126 -22.15 0.71 0.59
N GLY A 127 -21.11 0.69 -0.26
CA GLY A 127 -20.88 1.68 -1.30
C GLY A 127 -20.19 2.96 -0.80
N ASP A 128 -19.71 2.98 0.44
CA ASP A 128 -19.03 4.14 1.01
C ASP A 128 -17.65 4.34 0.35
N PHE A 129 -17.01 3.23 -0.06
CA PHE A 129 -15.68 3.24 -0.67
C PHE A 129 -15.60 2.37 -1.93
N ASP A 130 -14.85 2.87 -2.93
CA ASP A 130 -14.44 2.12 -4.12
C ASP A 130 -13.21 1.27 -3.82
N TYR A 131 -12.27 1.80 -3.00
CA TYR A 131 -11.01 1.13 -2.67
C TYR A 131 -10.65 1.27 -1.19
N LEU A 132 -10.17 0.15 -0.61
CA LEU A 132 -9.40 0.17 0.64
C LEU A 132 -7.96 -0.16 0.28
N ILE A 133 -7.00 0.69 0.68
CA ILE A 133 -5.57 0.47 0.44
C ILE A 133 -4.89 0.23 1.77
N PHE A 134 -4.24 -0.92 1.90
CA PHE A 134 -3.48 -1.31 3.07
C PHE A 134 -2.00 -1.05 2.85
N ASP A 135 -1.42 -0.10 3.59
CA ASP A 135 0.03 0.07 3.70
C ASP A 135 0.55 -0.87 4.79
N THR A 136 1.38 -1.84 4.43
CA THR A 136 1.75 -2.94 5.34
C THR A 136 3.18 -2.85 5.83
N SER A 137 3.48 -3.51 6.96
CA SER A 137 4.87 -3.76 7.39
C SER A 137 5.62 -4.62 6.37
N PRO A 138 6.95 -4.47 6.24
CA PRO A 138 7.75 -5.35 5.41
C PRO A 138 7.89 -6.76 5.99
N GLY A 139 8.15 -7.74 5.14
CA GLY A 139 8.46 -9.11 5.52
C GLY A 139 7.23 -9.93 5.94
N LEU A 140 7.46 -11.11 6.50
CA LEU A 140 6.44 -12.13 6.76
C LEU A 140 5.87 -12.03 8.19
N GLN A 141 5.38 -10.86 8.55
CA GLN A 141 4.75 -10.65 9.84
C GLN A 141 3.27 -11.01 9.79
N TYR A 142 2.68 -11.43 10.91
CA TYR A 142 1.27 -11.78 10.96
C TYR A 142 0.35 -10.65 10.52
N SER A 143 0.63 -9.40 10.90
CA SER A 143 -0.15 -8.24 10.45
C SER A 143 -0.14 -8.06 8.94
N SER A 144 1.04 -8.23 8.30
CA SER A 144 1.17 -8.17 6.84
C SER A 144 0.46 -9.34 6.16
N ILE A 145 0.58 -10.55 6.71
CA ILE A 145 -0.12 -11.74 6.22
C ILE A 145 -1.64 -11.54 6.33
N ASN A 146 -2.13 -11.03 7.46
CA ASN A 146 -3.54 -10.73 7.65
C ASN A 146 -4.07 -9.70 6.65
N ALA A 147 -3.28 -8.67 6.34
CA ALA A 147 -3.61 -7.68 5.30
C ALA A 147 -3.73 -8.34 3.92
N ILE A 148 -2.78 -9.20 3.53
CA ILE A 148 -2.78 -9.91 2.26
C ILE A 148 -3.98 -10.87 2.18
N VAL A 149 -4.23 -11.64 3.24
CA VAL A 149 -5.36 -12.60 3.28
C VAL A 149 -6.70 -11.89 3.13
N SER A 150 -6.87 -10.70 3.70
CA SER A 150 -8.10 -9.91 3.60
C SER A 150 -8.22 -9.09 2.30
N ALA A 151 -7.15 -8.93 1.53
CA ALA A 151 -7.17 -8.18 0.28
C ALA A 151 -7.71 -8.98 -0.92
N ASP A 152 -8.18 -8.28 -1.95
CA ASP A 152 -8.50 -8.85 -3.27
C ASP A 152 -7.28 -8.89 -4.17
N VAL A 153 -6.44 -7.86 -4.06
CA VAL A 153 -5.23 -7.68 -4.85
C VAL A 153 -4.05 -7.42 -3.93
N ALA A 154 -2.94 -8.10 -4.18
CA ALA A 154 -1.66 -7.84 -3.54
C ALA A 154 -0.69 -7.18 -4.52
N LEU A 155 -0.16 -6.02 -4.18
CA LEU A 155 0.89 -5.33 -4.92
C LEU A 155 2.21 -5.51 -4.18
N VAL A 156 3.13 -6.28 -4.75
CA VAL A 156 4.43 -6.56 -4.15
C VAL A 156 5.46 -5.57 -4.69
N VAL A 157 5.93 -4.70 -3.82
CA VAL A 157 6.96 -3.71 -4.15
C VAL A 157 8.33 -4.31 -3.92
N THR A 158 9.15 -4.36 -4.96
CA THR A 158 10.54 -4.78 -4.90
C THR A 158 11.47 -3.70 -5.49
N SER A 159 12.72 -3.71 -5.09
CA SER A 159 13.79 -2.89 -5.66
C SER A 159 14.74 -3.75 -6.48
N LEU A 160 15.78 -3.16 -7.10
CA LEU A 160 16.82 -3.90 -7.83
C LEU A 160 17.90 -4.51 -6.94
N ASP A 161 17.79 -4.37 -5.63
CA ASP A 161 18.70 -5.05 -4.70
C ASP A 161 18.51 -6.57 -4.81
N ALA A 162 19.60 -7.30 -5.04
CA ALA A 162 19.56 -8.74 -5.29
C ALA A 162 18.90 -9.53 -4.16
N SER A 163 19.07 -9.10 -2.89
CA SER A 163 18.45 -9.79 -1.76
C SER A 163 16.96 -9.45 -1.61
N ASP A 164 16.53 -8.28 -2.10
CA ASP A 164 15.11 -7.92 -2.15
C ASP A 164 14.39 -8.68 -3.27
N ILE A 165 14.98 -8.75 -4.45
CA ILE A 165 14.47 -9.55 -5.57
C ILE A 165 14.29 -11.02 -5.16
N ASN A 166 15.35 -11.66 -4.64
CA ASN A 166 15.31 -13.07 -4.24
C ASN A 166 14.31 -13.30 -3.09
N GLY A 167 14.29 -12.40 -2.11
CA GLY A 167 13.35 -12.48 -1.00
C GLY A 167 11.90 -12.28 -1.42
N SER A 168 11.64 -11.35 -2.32
CA SER A 168 10.31 -11.12 -2.89
C SER A 168 9.84 -12.31 -3.71
N GLN A 169 10.73 -12.93 -4.52
CA GLN A 169 10.43 -14.13 -5.28
C GLN A 169 10.03 -15.29 -4.36
N ARG A 170 10.82 -15.57 -3.32
CA ARG A 170 10.50 -16.64 -2.35
C ARG A 170 9.18 -16.35 -1.63
N MET A 171 8.99 -15.12 -1.19
CA MET A 171 7.77 -14.70 -0.50
C MET A 171 6.53 -14.89 -1.38
N THR A 172 6.61 -14.55 -2.67
CA THR A 172 5.49 -14.71 -3.59
C THR A 172 5.20 -16.19 -3.88
N SER A 173 6.22 -17.00 -4.16
CA SER A 173 6.02 -18.42 -4.46
C SER A 173 5.59 -19.26 -3.25
N GLU A 174 6.07 -18.94 -2.05
CA GLU A 174 5.78 -19.75 -0.85
C GLU A 174 4.50 -19.30 -0.12
N LEU A 175 4.12 -18.04 -0.23
CA LEU A 175 3.01 -17.48 0.55
C LEU A 175 1.82 -17.08 -0.31
N TYR A 176 2.03 -16.37 -1.41
CA TYR A 176 0.92 -15.81 -2.19
C TYR A 176 0.19 -16.85 -3.01
N ASP A 177 0.92 -17.89 -3.49
CA ASP A 177 0.32 -19.03 -4.18
C ASP A 177 -0.64 -19.79 -3.26
N LEU A 178 -0.33 -19.87 -1.95
CA LEU A 178 -1.22 -20.51 -0.96
C LEU A 178 -2.54 -19.75 -0.77
N PHE A 179 -2.57 -18.47 -1.01
CA PHE A 179 -3.77 -17.65 -0.79
C PHE A 179 -4.55 -17.36 -2.08
N GLU A 180 -4.08 -17.87 -3.24
CA GLU A 180 -4.71 -17.68 -4.55
C GLU A 180 -5.07 -16.21 -4.84
N LYS A 181 -4.17 -15.27 -4.41
CA LYS A 181 -4.41 -13.84 -4.54
C LYS A 181 -4.02 -13.33 -5.93
N LYS A 182 -4.83 -12.44 -6.47
CA LYS A 182 -4.44 -11.65 -7.64
C LYS A 182 -3.26 -10.78 -7.23
N THR A 183 -2.08 -11.10 -7.76
CA THR A 183 -0.84 -10.48 -7.32
C THR A 183 -0.12 -9.84 -8.50
N GLY A 184 0.41 -8.64 -8.28
CA GLY A 184 1.25 -7.93 -9.25
C GLY A 184 2.52 -7.39 -8.61
N ILE A 185 3.59 -7.34 -9.40
CA ILE A 185 4.90 -6.84 -8.99
C ILE A 185 5.04 -5.37 -9.39
N LEU A 186 5.53 -4.56 -8.47
CA LEU A 186 5.96 -3.18 -8.70
C LEU A 186 7.47 -3.11 -8.50
N VAL A 187 8.23 -2.88 -9.57
CA VAL A 187 9.68 -2.69 -9.47
C VAL A 187 9.93 -1.20 -9.26
N ASN A 188 10.32 -0.82 -8.05
CA ASN A 188 10.49 0.58 -7.67
C ASN A 188 11.97 0.97 -7.54
N LYS A 189 12.25 2.27 -7.63
CA LYS A 189 13.60 2.86 -7.53
C LYS A 189 14.58 2.31 -8.57
N VAL A 190 14.09 2.09 -9.79
CA VAL A 190 14.91 1.61 -10.89
C VAL A 190 15.86 2.71 -11.32
N VAL A 191 17.15 2.39 -11.39
CA VAL A 191 18.19 3.33 -11.85
C VAL A 191 17.95 3.66 -13.32
N ALA A 192 18.09 4.94 -13.69
CA ALA A 192 17.78 5.44 -15.03
C ALA A 192 18.55 4.73 -16.16
N ASP A 193 19.75 4.24 -15.87
CA ASP A 193 20.59 3.54 -16.84
C ASP A 193 19.89 2.31 -17.44
N PHE A 194 19.10 1.57 -16.65
CA PHE A 194 18.33 0.41 -17.11
C PHE A 194 17.16 0.78 -18.03
N LEU A 195 16.81 2.05 -18.08
CA LEU A 195 15.67 2.57 -18.85
C LEU A 195 16.14 3.58 -19.93
N SER A 196 17.46 3.74 -20.12
CA SER A 196 18.06 4.78 -20.96
C SER A 196 17.84 4.55 -22.46
N SER A 197 17.61 3.31 -22.89
CA SER A 197 17.34 2.96 -24.27
C SER A 197 16.34 1.80 -24.38
N ASN A 198 15.71 1.65 -25.53
CA ASN A 198 14.79 0.53 -25.79
C ASN A 198 15.50 -0.85 -25.64
N GLU A 199 16.80 -0.92 -25.92
CA GLU A 199 17.57 -2.15 -25.77
C GLU A 199 17.81 -2.51 -24.31
N GLU A 200 18.24 -1.54 -23.51
CA GLU A 200 18.43 -1.73 -22.06
C GLU A 200 17.10 -2.05 -21.35
N GLN A 201 16.03 -1.38 -21.72
CA GLN A 201 14.69 -1.67 -21.19
C GLN A 201 14.21 -3.08 -21.53
N LYS A 202 14.50 -3.58 -22.75
CA LYS A 202 14.19 -4.98 -23.12
C LYS A 202 15.02 -5.97 -22.31
N LYS A 203 16.31 -5.73 -22.12
CA LYS A 203 17.20 -6.57 -21.30
C LYS A 203 16.70 -6.58 -19.84
N PHE A 204 16.40 -5.42 -19.30
CA PHE A 204 15.85 -5.27 -17.97
C PHE A 204 14.54 -6.05 -17.79
N ASN A 205 13.55 -5.84 -18.66
CA ASN A 205 12.28 -6.55 -18.62
C ASN A 205 12.46 -8.07 -18.72
N LYS A 206 13.37 -8.54 -19.60
CA LYS A 206 13.70 -9.96 -19.71
C LYS A 206 14.28 -10.51 -18.40
N TYR A 207 15.19 -9.77 -17.77
CA TYR A 207 15.77 -10.16 -16.48
C TYR A 207 14.70 -10.26 -15.40
N ILE A 208 13.91 -9.21 -15.18
CA ILE A 208 12.88 -9.20 -14.13
C ILE A 208 11.82 -10.29 -14.36
N ASN A 209 11.37 -10.48 -15.59
CA ASN A 209 10.43 -11.55 -15.95
C ASN A 209 11.02 -12.96 -15.80
N SER A 210 12.35 -13.12 -15.84
CA SER A 210 12.99 -14.41 -15.57
C SER A 210 13.04 -14.76 -14.08
N VAL A 211 12.96 -13.74 -13.22
CA VAL A 211 13.00 -13.91 -11.76
C VAL A 211 11.59 -14.02 -11.17
N HIS A 212 10.67 -13.18 -11.63
CA HIS A 212 9.29 -13.17 -11.13
C HIS A 212 8.34 -13.84 -12.12
N THR A 213 7.59 -14.84 -11.65
CA THR A 213 6.53 -15.52 -12.42
C THR A 213 5.24 -14.72 -12.47
N LEU A 214 5.08 -13.74 -11.57
CA LEU A 214 3.92 -12.88 -11.47
C LEU A 214 4.02 -11.68 -12.42
N PRO A 215 2.89 -11.11 -12.87
CA PRO A 215 2.89 -9.97 -13.79
C PRO A 215 3.54 -8.73 -13.17
N ILE A 216 4.40 -8.08 -13.94
CA ILE A 216 4.96 -6.77 -13.58
C ILE A 216 3.97 -5.71 -14.03
N LEU A 217 3.36 -5.00 -13.07
CA LEU A 217 2.35 -3.99 -13.33
C LEU A 217 2.95 -2.60 -13.55
N ALA A 218 4.07 -2.31 -12.90
CA ALA A 218 4.78 -1.06 -13.09
C ALA A 218 6.28 -1.19 -12.82
N THR A 219 7.06 -0.44 -13.58
CA THR A 219 8.48 -0.17 -13.37
C THR A 219 8.65 1.31 -13.12
N ILE A 220 9.09 1.67 -11.91
CA ILE A 220 9.12 3.06 -11.44
C ILE A 220 10.57 3.49 -11.29
N PRO A 221 11.03 4.45 -12.11
CA PRO A 221 12.36 5.01 -12.00
C PRO A 221 12.64 5.66 -10.64
N CYS A 222 13.91 5.76 -10.27
CA CYS A 222 14.33 6.45 -9.07
C CYS A 222 14.34 7.97 -9.33
N TYR A 223 13.26 8.64 -8.96
CA TYR A 223 13.14 10.10 -9.05
C TYR A 223 13.63 10.76 -7.75
N CYS A 224 14.67 11.60 -7.84
CA CYS A 224 15.19 12.34 -6.69
C CYS A 224 14.13 13.28 -6.07
N GLU A 225 13.24 13.83 -6.89
CA GLU A 225 12.15 14.69 -6.47
C GLU A 225 11.15 13.95 -5.57
N VAL A 226 10.79 12.73 -5.95
CA VAL A 226 9.91 11.86 -5.15
C VAL A 226 10.56 11.52 -3.81
N LEU A 227 11.87 11.25 -3.79
CA LEU A 227 12.61 10.98 -2.55
C LEU A 227 12.66 12.21 -1.64
N ARG A 228 12.83 13.42 -2.18
CA ARG A 228 12.82 14.67 -1.41
C ARG A 228 11.44 15.01 -0.87
N ALA A 229 10.39 14.64 -1.57
CA ALA A 229 9.01 14.86 -1.15
C ALA A 229 8.56 13.91 -0.03
N ALA A 230 9.21 12.77 0.12
CA ALA A 230 8.79 11.71 1.04
C ALA A 230 8.59 12.23 2.47
N GLY A 231 7.37 12.06 2.98
CA GLY A 231 6.99 12.52 4.32
C GLY A 231 6.65 14.02 4.44
N ASN A 232 6.75 14.81 3.36
CA ASN A 232 6.43 16.23 3.40
C ASN A 232 5.09 16.57 2.73
N PHE A 233 4.80 15.96 1.59
CA PHE A 233 3.56 16.15 0.82
C PHE A 233 3.26 14.97 -0.09
N ILE A 234 2.04 14.89 -0.59
CA ILE A 234 1.62 13.87 -1.55
C ILE A 234 2.08 14.28 -2.93
N PHE A 235 3.10 13.59 -3.44
CA PHE A 235 3.80 14.00 -4.66
C PHE A 235 2.88 14.03 -5.88
N SER A 236 2.00 13.04 -6.05
CA SER A 236 1.08 12.96 -7.18
C SER A 236 0.01 14.07 -7.20
N GLU A 237 -0.27 14.70 -6.07
CA GLU A 237 -1.17 15.87 -6.00
C GLU A 237 -0.45 17.16 -6.39
N GLU A 238 0.78 17.36 -5.88
CA GLU A 238 1.56 18.56 -6.13
C GLU A 238 2.19 18.59 -7.53
N LYS A 239 2.41 17.39 -8.13
CA LYS A 239 3.07 17.19 -9.43
C LYS A 239 2.25 16.28 -10.32
N PRO A 240 1.05 16.69 -10.77
CA PRO A 240 0.14 15.85 -11.55
C PRO A 240 0.73 15.43 -12.91
N ASP A 241 1.53 16.27 -13.55
CA ASP A 241 2.10 16.02 -14.89
C ASP A 241 3.49 15.35 -14.83
N HIS A 242 3.90 14.84 -13.67
CA HIS A 242 5.21 14.19 -13.53
C HIS A 242 5.13 12.71 -13.95
N PRO A 243 6.16 12.14 -14.64
CA PRO A 243 6.14 10.74 -15.09
C PRO A 243 5.88 9.70 -13.99
N PHE A 244 6.25 9.99 -12.75
CA PHE A 244 5.87 9.18 -11.59
C PHE A 244 4.35 9.13 -11.42
N THR A 245 3.68 10.25 -11.56
CA THR A 245 2.22 10.36 -11.42
C THR A 245 1.51 9.66 -12.57
N GLU A 246 1.98 9.83 -13.80
CA GLU A 246 1.48 9.09 -14.97
C GLU A 246 1.61 7.57 -14.78
N THR A 247 2.77 7.11 -14.27
CA THR A 247 2.96 5.68 -13.96
C THR A 247 1.94 5.17 -12.93
N LEU A 248 1.57 5.98 -11.94
CA LEU A 248 0.56 5.60 -10.95
C LEU A 248 -0.85 5.59 -11.54
N GLU A 249 -1.16 6.43 -12.50
CA GLU A 249 -2.45 6.42 -13.22
C GLU A 249 -2.60 5.15 -14.06
N ASP A 250 -1.52 4.73 -14.74
CA ASP A 250 -1.47 3.48 -15.49
C ASP A 250 -1.56 2.27 -14.56
N LEU A 251 -0.87 2.33 -13.41
CA LEU A 251 -0.95 1.31 -12.37
C LEU A 251 -2.38 1.19 -11.84
N ALA A 252 -3.03 2.30 -11.50
CA ALA A 252 -4.42 2.32 -11.04
C ALA A 252 -5.34 1.63 -12.05
N THR A 253 -5.19 1.95 -13.34
CA THR A 253 -5.95 1.32 -14.44
C THR A 253 -5.65 -0.17 -14.58
N SER A 254 -4.40 -0.60 -14.35
CA SER A 254 -4.00 -2.01 -14.40
C SER A 254 -4.59 -2.80 -13.24
N VAL A 255 -4.60 -2.23 -12.04
CA VAL A 255 -5.21 -2.83 -10.83
C VAL A 255 -6.73 -2.97 -10.97
N GLU A 256 -7.40 -2.07 -11.68
CA GLU A 256 -8.84 -2.17 -11.96
C GLU A 256 -9.18 -3.42 -12.79
N LYS A 257 -8.27 -3.86 -13.64
CA LYS A 257 -8.44 -5.03 -14.54
C LYS A 257 -8.11 -6.36 -13.86
N LEU A 258 -7.38 -6.33 -12.74
CA LEU A 258 -7.13 -7.51 -11.92
C LEU A 258 -8.41 -7.89 -11.14
#